data_d1a2496d2e95b02ba5ca98e6105e86e8
#
_entry.id   d1a2496d2e95b02ba5ca98e6105e86e8
#
_cell.length_a   1.000
_cell.length_b   1.000
_cell.length_c   1.000
_cell.angle_alpha   90.00
_cell.angle_beta   90.00
_cell.angle_gamma   90.00
#
_symmetry.space_group_name_H-M   'P 1'
#
loop_
_entity.id
_entity.type
_entity.pdbx_description
1 polymer ?
#
loop_
_entity_poly.entity_id
_entity_poly.type
_entity_poly.pdbx_seq_one_letter_code
_entity_poly.pdbx_strand_id
1 'polypeptide(L)'
;MTRNEALEKINKCISLATNAAAADGEKQNAWAMAEKLASKYGFKIVKREASKATDINTKKEEPKPVEYTVYKVSRFDAHIVSRILYKLGYHYVMVTGGFMMTNDQDFNFEAFKELYKLLLKQYDADLNSFKLDCYGWNRSWSKEFKKHWTFGVGFGLAGEECKSCINEFNIVGYEAGKKYSYYSKLIRKEAV
;
A
#
# COMPACT_ATOMS: atom_id res chain seq x y z
N MET A 1 -29.59 1.03 -13.93
CA MET A 1 -28.26 0.39 -13.79
C MET A 1 -27.22 1.49 -13.71
N THR A 2 -26.51 1.56 -12.62
CA THR A 2 -25.43 2.52 -12.39
C THR A 2 -24.18 2.17 -13.22
N ARG A 3 -23.22 3.11 -13.33
CA ARG A 3 -21.96 2.88 -14.05
C ARG A 3 -21.14 1.74 -13.44
N ASN A 4 -21.15 1.59 -12.11
CA ASN A 4 -20.46 0.52 -11.41
C ASN A 4 -21.09 -0.86 -11.66
N GLU A 5 -22.43 -0.94 -11.61
CA GLU A 5 -23.16 -2.18 -11.97
C GLU A 5 -22.91 -2.60 -13.43
N ALA A 6 -22.78 -1.61 -14.33
CA ALA A 6 -22.43 -1.87 -15.73
C ALA A 6 -21.03 -2.46 -15.85
N LEU A 7 -20.03 -1.91 -15.13
CA LEU A 7 -18.66 -2.40 -15.13
C LEU A 7 -18.56 -3.85 -14.60
N GLU A 8 -19.28 -4.15 -13.52
CA GLU A 8 -19.33 -5.52 -13.00
C GLU A 8 -19.93 -6.52 -14.00
N LYS A 9 -21.01 -6.12 -14.68
CA LYS A 9 -21.61 -6.97 -15.73
C LYS A 9 -20.67 -7.15 -16.93
N ILE A 10 -19.99 -6.10 -17.36
CA ILE A 10 -18.99 -6.19 -18.44
C ILE A 10 -17.89 -7.18 -18.04
N ASN A 11 -17.36 -7.10 -16.83
CA ASN A 11 -16.30 -8.01 -16.35
C ASN A 11 -16.79 -9.48 -16.30
N LYS A 12 -18.04 -9.72 -15.86
CA LYS A 12 -18.63 -11.06 -15.88
C LYS A 12 -18.79 -11.61 -17.32
N CYS A 13 -19.24 -10.77 -18.25
CA CYS A 13 -19.35 -11.15 -19.65
C CYS A 13 -17.98 -11.46 -20.27
N ILE A 14 -16.95 -10.66 -19.98
CA ILE A 14 -15.58 -10.88 -20.46
C ILE A 14 -15.03 -12.20 -19.88
N SER A 15 -15.23 -12.45 -18.58
CA SER A 15 -14.81 -13.69 -17.94
C SER A 15 -15.44 -14.94 -18.59
N LEU A 16 -16.74 -14.87 -18.93
CA LEU A 16 -17.42 -15.97 -19.62
C LEU A 16 -16.91 -16.14 -21.07
N ALA A 17 -16.72 -15.02 -21.79
CA ALA A 17 -16.21 -15.02 -23.15
C ALA A 17 -14.79 -15.55 -23.29
N THR A 18 -13.99 -15.47 -22.22
CA THR A 18 -12.60 -15.97 -22.17
C THR A 18 -12.45 -17.33 -21.50
N ASN A 19 -13.55 -17.89 -20.98
CA ASN A 19 -13.53 -19.22 -20.35
C ASN A 19 -13.33 -20.32 -21.41
N ALA A 20 -12.26 -21.09 -21.28
CA ALA A 20 -11.94 -22.20 -22.19
C ALA A 20 -13.05 -23.27 -22.24
N ALA A 21 -13.75 -23.49 -21.12
CA ALA A 21 -14.80 -24.52 -21.00
C ALA A 21 -16.18 -24.07 -21.52
N ALA A 22 -16.39 -22.79 -21.86
CA ALA A 22 -17.67 -22.30 -22.38
C ALA A 22 -17.82 -22.66 -23.87
N ALA A 23 -19.06 -22.92 -24.30
CA ALA A 23 -19.37 -23.17 -25.72
C ALA A 23 -19.12 -21.92 -26.57
N ASP A 24 -18.73 -22.10 -27.83
CA ASP A 24 -18.36 -20.98 -28.71
C ASP A 24 -19.51 -19.98 -28.91
N GLY A 25 -20.75 -20.45 -29.00
CA GLY A 25 -21.93 -19.58 -29.06
C GLY A 25 -22.13 -18.74 -27.80
N GLU A 26 -21.84 -19.29 -26.62
CA GLU A 26 -21.90 -18.55 -25.35
C GLU A 26 -20.81 -17.50 -25.28
N LYS A 27 -19.60 -17.82 -25.73
CA LYS A 27 -18.48 -16.86 -25.80
C LYS A 27 -18.80 -15.68 -26.70
N GLN A 28 -19.37 -15.94 -27.90
CA GLN A 28 -19.75 -14.88 -28.84
C GLN A 28 -20.85 -14.00 -28.27
N ASN A 29 -21.89 -14.57 -27.66
CA ASN A 29 -22.97 -13.82 -27.03
C ASN A 29 -22.46 -12.99 -25.85
N ALA A 30 -21.57 -13.54 -25.03
CA ALA A 30 -20.95 -12.82 -23.91
C ALA A 30 -20.10 -11.64 -24.39
N TRP A 31 -19.31 -11.79 -25.46
CA TRP A 31 -18.58 -10.69 -26.09
C TRP A 31 -19.51 -9.58 -26.60
N ALA A 32 -20.54 -9.94 -27.37
CA ALA A 32 -21.48 -8.99 -27.92
C ALA A 32 -22.19 -8.19 -26.80
N MET A 33 -22.54 -8.84 -25.70
CA MET A 33 -23.14 -8.20 -24.54
C MET A 33 -22.17 -7.26 -23.81
N ALA A 34 -20.91 -7.65 -23.65
CA ALA A 34 -19.85 -6.81 -23.06
C ALA A 34 -19.64 -5.54 -23.89
N GLU A 35 -19.53 -5.65 -25.22
CA GLU A 35 -19.33 -4.53 -26.14
C GLU A 35 -20.53 -3.56 -26.12
N LYS A 36 -21.75 -4.09 -26.12
CA LYS A 36 -22.98 -3.28 -26.03
C LYS A 36 -23.07 -2.49 -24.74
N LEU A 37 -22.72 -3.12 -23.60
CA LEU A 37 -22.70 -2.44 -22.32
C LEU A 37 -21.58 -1.41 -22.25
N ALA A 38 -20.38 -1.75 -22.74
CA ALA A 38 -19.25 -0.84 -22.76
C ALA A 38 -19.56 0.43 -23.57
N SER A 39 -20.09 0.27 -24.77
CA SER A 39 -20.52 1.40 -25.62
C SER A 39 -21.57 2.28 -24.93
N LYS A 40 -22.59 1.67 -24.32
CA LYS A 40 -23.68 2.40 -23.64
C LYS A 40 -23.20 3.24 -22.45
N TYR A 41 -22.19 2.77 -21.72
CA TYR A 41 -21.71 3.42 -20.49
C TYR A 41 -20.35 4.11 -20.63
N GLY A 42 -19.83 4.23 -21.88
CA GLY A 42 -18.58 4.93 -22.18
C GLY A 42 -17.30 4.22 -21.67
N PHE A 43 -17.32 2.88 -21.65
CA PHE A 43 -16.14 2.07 -21.38
C PHE A 43 -15.46 1.63 -22.70
N LYS A 44 -14.13 1.53 -22.69
CA LYS A 44 -13.36 1.01 -23.81
C LYS A 44 -12.85 -0.39 -23.46
N ILE A 45 -13.31 -1.41 -24.18
CA ILE A 45 -12.78 -2.77 -24.05
C ILE A 45 -11.53 -2.87 -24.94
N VAL A 46 -10.35 -3.13 -24.33
CA VAL A 46 -9.11 -3.40 -25.05
C VAL A 46 -9.00 -4.91 -25.22
N LYS A 47 -9.29 -5.42 -26.40
CA LYS A 47 -9.02 -6.81 -26.77
C LYS A 47 -7.50 -6.96 -26.87
N ARG A 48 -6.88 -7.67 -25.91
CA ARG A 48 -5.56 -8.23 -26.16
C ARG A 48 -5.79 -9.42 -27.06
N GLU A 49 -5.49 -9.30 -28.34
CA GLU A 49 -5.41 -10.44 -29.25
C GLU A 49 -4.43 -11.41 -28.65
N ALA A 50 -4.91 -12.63 -28.34
CA ALA A 50 -4.01 -13.74 -28.11
C ALA A 50 -3.22 -13.89 -29.42
N SER A 51 -1.98 -13.46 -29.42
CA SER A 51 -1.08 -13.60 -30.57
C SER A 51 -1.15 -15.06 -31.02
N LYS A 52 -1.56 -15.27 -32.28
CA LYS A 52 -1.42 -16.55 -32.96
C LYS A 52 -0.01 -17.03 -32.67
N ALA A 53 0.06 -18.24 -32.11
CA ALA A 53 1.31 -18.92 -31.91
C ALA A 53 1.98 -19.11 -33.29
N THR A 54 2.81 -18.16 -33.66
CA THR A 54 3.89 -18.42 -34.59
C THR A 54 4.96 -19.11 -33.78
N ASP A 55 5.28 -20.33 -34.19
CA ASP A 55 6.41 -21.11 -33.70
C ASP A 55 7.71 -20.32 -33.92
N ILE A 56 7.96 -19.38 -33.06
CA ILE A 56 9.27 -18.84 -32.81
C ILE A 56 9.71 -19.47 -31.50
N ASN A 57 10.70 -20.30 -31.58
CA ASN A 57 11.40 -20.98 -30.50
C ASN A 57 12.07 -19.97 -29.55
N THR A 58 11.28 -19.07 -29.00
CA THR A 58 11.64 -18.22 -27.88
C THR A 58 11.30 -19.03 -26.63
N LYS A 59 12.33 -19.58 -25.99
CA LYS A 59 12.24 -20.02 -24.61
C LYS A 59 11.46 -18.94 -23.87
N LYS A 60 10.18 -19.21 -23.54
CA LYS A 60 9.47 -18.47 -22.52
C LYS A 60 10.32 -18.64 -21.27
N GLU A 61 11.06 -17.60 -20.88
CA GLU A 61 11.59 -17.55 -19.53
C GLU A 61 10.37 -17.67 -18.63
N GLU A 62 10.28 -18.79 -17.91
CA GLU A 62 9.30 -18.93 -16.85
C GLU A 62 9.48 -17.72 -15.92
N PRO A 63 8.39 -17.03 -15.54
CA PRO A 63 8.50 -15.90 -14.64
C PRO A 63 9.25 -16.40 -13.39
N LYS A 64 10.42 -15.83 -13.15
CA LYS A 64 11.23 -16.19 -11.98
C LYS A 64 10.33 -16.11 -10.75
N PRO A 65 10.31 -17.11 -9.88
CA PRO A 65 9.50 -17.08 -8.68
C PRO A 65 9.87 -15.82 -7.89
N VAL A 66 8.87 -15.00 -7.58
CA VAL A 66 9.08 -13.79 -6.77
C VAL A 66 9.37 -14.23 -5.35
N GLU A 67 10.59 -14.00 -4.90
CA GLU A 67 11.00 -14.31 -3.54
C GLU A 67 10.55 -13.20 -2.59
N TYR A 68 10.11 -13.59 -1.40
CA TYR A 68 9.66 -12.69 -0.35
C TYR A 68 10.46 -12.89 0.93
N THR A 69 10.80 -11.80 1.58
CA THR A 69 11.38 -11.82 2.92
C THR A 69 10.37 -11.33 3.95
N VAL A 70 10.23 -12.08 5.06
CA VAL A 70 9.38 -11.70 6.19
C VAL A 70 10.22 -11.01 7.25
N TYR A 71 9.87 -9.77 7.56
CA TYR A 71 10.52 -8.94 8.57
C TYR A 71 9.66 -8.87 9.83
N LYS A 72 10.18 -9.33 10.96
CA LYS A 72 9.49 -9.24 12.25
C LYS A 72 10.10 -8.14 13.11
N VAL A 73 9.24 -7.40 13.80
CA VAL A 73 9.63 -6.31 14.70
C VAL A 73 9.03 -6.52 16.09
N SER A 74 9.80 -6.20 17.12
CA SER A 74 9.32 -6.20 18.50
C SER A 74 8.28 -5.08 18.73
N ARG A 75 7.29 -5.30 19.61
CA ARG A 75 6.21 -4.34 19.88
C ARG A 75 5.52 -3.87 18.59
N PHE A 76 5.20 -4.80 17.69
CA PHE A 76 4.64 -4.51 16.38
C PHE A 76 3.40 -3.61 16.44
N ASP A 77 3.48 -2.44 15.81
CA ASP A 77 2.37 -1.52 15.58
C ASP A 77 2.17 -1.34 14.08
N ALA A 78 1.09 -1.94 13.56
CA ALA A 78 0.79 -1.95 12.14
C ALA A 78 0.61 -0.53 11.55
N HIS A 79 0.07 0.42 12.34
CA HIS A 79 -0.14 1.79 11.85
C HIS A 79 1.18 2.52 11.62
N ILE A 80 2.11 2.42 12.59
CA ILE A 80 3.43 3.08 12.47
C ILE A 80 4.23 2.43 11.35
N VAL A 81 4.33 1.09 11.33
CA VAL A 81 5.07 0.35 10.30
C VAL A 81 4.53 0.63 8.90
N SER A 82 3.20 0.50 8.72
CA SER A 82 2.53 0.78 7.45
C SER A 82 2.81 2.19 6.95
N ARG A 83 2.73 3.19 7.82
CA ARG A 83 2.94 4.57 7.42
C ARG A 83 4.39 4.85 7.01
N ILE A 84 5.36 4.29 7.73
CA ILE A 84 6.78 4.41 7.38
C ILE A 84 7.02 3.82 6.00
N LEU A 85 6.65 2.54 5.80
CA LEU A 85 6.88 1.83 4.55
C LEU A 85 6.17 2.49 3.36
N TYR A 86 4.91 2.88 3.53
CA TYR A 86 4.13 3.58 2.51
C TYR A 86 4.78 4.90 2.08
N LYS A 87 5.20 5.73 3.05
CA LYS A 87 5.81 7.04 2.77
C LYS A 87 7.21 6.92 2.19
N LEU A 88 7.93 5.85 2.50
CA LEU A 88 9.20 5.54 1.87
C LEU A 88 9.07 4.86 0.50
N GLY A 89 7.85 4.61 0.02
CA GLY A 89 7.58 4.08 -1.32
C GLY A 89 7.77 2.56 -1.44
N TYR A 90 7.77 1.82 -0.33
CA TYR A 90 7.91 0.37 -0.37
C TYR A 90 6.60 -0.35 -0.63
N HIS A 91 6.66 -1.43 -1.42
CA HIS A 91 5.57 -2.38 -1.57
C HIS A 91 5.69 -3.48 -0.52
N TYR A 92 4.65 -3.68 0.27
CA TYR A 92 4.66 -4.60 1.40
C TYR A 92 3.29 -5.22 1.67
N VAL A 93 3.30 -6.35 2.36
CA VAL A 93 2.10 -6.98 2.90
C VAL A 93 2.27 -7.14 4.41
N MET A 94 1.26 -6.72 5.18
CA MET A 94 1.28 -6.89 6.63
C MET A 94 1.03 -8.36 6.99
N VAL A 95 1.85 -8.89 7.91
CA VAL A 95 1.72 -10.24 8.46
C VAL A 95 1.73 -10.18 9.98
N THR A 96 1.39 -11.29 10.64
CA THR A 96 1.37 -11.34 12.11
C THR A 96 2.75 -11.01 12.69
N GLY A 97 2.82 -9.92 13.44
CA GLY A 97 4.04 -9.45 14.11
C GLY A 97 5.08 -8.84 13.19
N GLY A 98 4.72 -8.46 11.94
CA GLY A 98 5.66 -7.88 11.01
C GLY A 98 5.08 -7.53 9.65
N PHE A 99 5.93 -7.55 8.64
CA PHE A 99 5.56 -7.30 7.25
C PHE A 99 6.43 -8.16 6.31
N MET A 100 5.97 -8.32 5.09
CA MET A 100 6.63 -9.08 4.04
C MET A 100 6.86 -8.17 2.84
N MET A 101 8.02 -8.27 2.22
CA MET A 101 8.39 -7.53 1.02
C MET A 101 9.05 -8.45 0.01
N THR A 102 9.01 -8.06 -1.27
CA THR A 102 9.78 -8.73 -2.33
C THR A 102 11.27 -8.44 -2.19
N ASN A 103 12.10 -9.41 -2.54
CA ASN A 103 13.57 -9.31 -2.36
C ASN A 103 14.24 -8.36 -3.36
N ASP A 104 13.53 -7.88 -4.38
CA ASP A 104 13.99 -6.92 -5.37
C ASP A 104 14.04 -5.46 -4.87
N GLN A 105 13.51 -5.20 -3.67
CA GLN A 105 13.50 -3.87 -3.08
C GLN A 105 14.76 -3.63 -2.24
N ASP A 106 15.47 -2.54 -2.55
CA ASP A 106 16.59 -2.09 -1.72
C ASP A 106 16.07 -1.61 -0.37
N PHE A 107 16.14 -2.48 0.63
CA PHE A 107 15.63 -2.25 1.97
C PHE A 107 16.64 -2.60 3.05
N ASN A 108 17.00 -1.62 3.86
CA ASN A 108 17.87 -1.83 5.02
C ASN A 108 17.05 -2.05 6.28
N PHE A 109 16.83 -3.32 6.62
CA PHE A 109 16.02 -3.70 7.77
C PHE A 109 16.62 -3.26 9.12
N GLU A 110 17.93 -3.23 9.26
CA GLU A 110 18.59 -2.79 10.50
C GLU A 110 18.32 -1.30 10.74
N ALA A 111 18.50 -0.46 9.72
CA ALA A 111 18.16 0.95 9.81
C ALA A 111 16.66 1.18 10.09
N PHE A 112 15.80 0.36 9.49
CA PHE A 112 14.37 0.40 9.78
C PHE A 112 14.06 0.04 11.25
N LYS A 113 14.67 -1.00 11.80
CA LYS A 113 14.46 -1.39 13.21
C LYS A 113 14.87 -0.28 14.17
N GLU A 114 15.99 0.36 13.92
CA GLU A 114 16.45 1.46 14.77
C GLU A 114 15.51 2.66 14.67
N LEU A 115 15.11 3.08 13.46
CA LEU A 115 14.11 4.12 13.30
C LEU A 115 12.82 3.78 14.04
N TYR A 116 12.30 2.58 13.84
CA TYR A 116 11.04 2.13 14.44
C TYR A 116 11.10 2.17 15.97
N LYS A 117 12.20 1.73 16.58
CA LYS A 117 12.45 1.79 18.01
C LYS A 117 12.47 3.22 18.55
N LEU A 118 13.14 4.14 17.83
CA LEU A 118 13.18 5.55 18.18
C LEU A 118 11.80 6.20 18.08
N LEU A 119 11.03 5.89 17.05
CA LEU A 119 9.67 6.41 16.87
C LEU A 119 8.72 5.87 17.92
N LEU A 120 8.82 4.59 18.32
CA LEU A 120 8.02 4.07 19.43
C LEU A 120 8.32 4.79 20.74
N LYS A 121 9.59 5.04 21.03
CA LYS A 121 9.99 5.81 22.24
C LYS A 121 9.45 7.23 22.20
N GLN A 122 9.54 7.89 21.05
CA GLN A 122 9.02 9.24 20.87
C GLN A 122 7.48 9.27 20.99
N TYR A 123 6.79 8.30 20.37
CA TYR A 123 5.34 8.15 20.49
C TYR A 123 4.88 8.02 21.94
N ASP A 124 5.56 7.15 22.72
CA ASP A 124 5.23 6.95 24.13
C ASP A 124 5.44 8.25 24.96
N ALA A 125 6.51 9.01 24.66
CA ALA A 125 6.78 10.29 25.32
C ALA A 125 5.73 11.35 24.98
N ASP A 126 5.42 11.54 23.70
CA ASP A 126 4.45 12.50 23.21
C ASP A 126 3.05 12.19 23.73
N LEU A 127 2.63 10.90 23.68
CA LEU A 127 1.35 10.46 24.20
C LEU A 127 1.22 10.72 25.71
N ASN A 128 2.29 10.50 26.48
CA ASN A 128 2.26 10.73 27.92
C ASN A 128 2.21 12.23 28.25
N SER A 129 2.89 13.09 27.48
CA SER A 129 2.77 14.52 27.63
C SER A 129 1.32 14.98 27.45
N PHE A 130 0.67 14.59 26.33
CA PHE A 130 -0.74 14.95 26.10
C PHE A 130 -1.71 14.39 27.16
N LYS A 131 -1.44 13.19 27.72
CA LYS A 131 -2.25 12.65 28.81
C LYS A 131 -2.16 13.46 30.10
N LEU A 132 -1.00 14.03 30.40
CA LEU A 132 -0.79 14.87 31.57
C LEU A 132 -1.48 16.22 31.42
N ASP A 133 -1.48 16.78 30.21
CA ASP A 133 -2.02 18.10 29.91
C ASP A 133 -3.55 18.10 29.72
N CYS A 134 -4.14 16.95 29.39
CA CYS A 134 -5.57 16.84 29.10
C CYS A 134 -6.34 16.14 30.21
N TYR A 135 -7.14 16.91 30.97
CA TYR A 135 -8.09 16.36 31.91
C TYR A 135 -9.15 15.50 31.19
N GLY A 136 -9.37 14.27 31.65
CA GLY A 136 -10.36 13.39 31.06
C GLY A 136 -9.87 12.59 29.83
N TRP A 137 -8.57 12.44 29.66
CA TRP A 137 -8.01 11.60 28.60
C TRP A 137 -8.57 10.17 28.65
N ASN A 138 -9.07 9.66 27.54
CA ASN A 138 -9.66 8.33 27.45
C ASN A 138 -9.09 7.51 26.27
N ARG A 139 -9.59 6.26 26.11
CA ARG A 139 -9.14 5.36 25.06
C ARG A 139 -9.43 5.88 23.63
N SER A 140 -10.49 6.65 23.44
CA SER A 140 -10.83 7.25 22.14
C SER A 140 -9.80 8.28 21.74
N TRP A 141 -9.42 9.16 22.65
CA TRP A 141 -8.36 10.16 22.45
C TRP A 141 -7.02 9.51 22.11
N SER A 142 -6.66 8.39 22.78
CA SER A 142 -5.44 7.66 22.48
C SER A 142 -5.42 7.07 21.06
N LYS A 143 -6.60 6.65 20.55
CA LYS A 143 -6.72 6.19 19.17
C LYS A 143 -6.58 7.32 18.16
N GLU A 144 -7.25 8.45 18.40
CA GLU A 144 -7.14 9.64 17.55
C GLU A 144 -5.72 10.20 17.56
N PHE A 145 -5.09 10.29 18.74
CA PHE A 145 -3.69 10.67 18.85
C PHE A 145 -2.81 9.79 17.99
N LYS A 146 -2.88 8.45 18.12
CA LYS A 146 -2.10 7.52 17.31
C LYS A 146 -2.29 7.75 15.83
N LYS A 147 -3.52 7.86 15.36
CA LYS A 147 -3.88 8.06 13.96
C LYS A 147 -3.23 9.32 13.38
N HIS A 148 -3.40 10.44 14.07
CA HIS A 148 -2.90 11.73 13.61
C HIS A 148 -1.39 11.86 13.77
N TRP A 149 -0.83 11.41 14.88
CA TRP A 149 0.61 11.40 15.11
C TRP A 149 1.33 10.58 14.03
N THR A 150 0.87 9.36 13.76
CA THR A 150 1.43 8.49 12.73
C THR A 150 1.35 9.11 11.33
N PHE A 151 0.26 9.82 11.05
CA PHE A 151 0.09 10.56 9.80
C PHE A 151 1.17 11.64 9.65
N GLY A 152 1.40 12.45 10.68
CA GLY A 152 2.44 13.47 10.69
C GLY A 152 3.84 12.88 10.51
N VAL A 153 4.18 11.82 11.26
CA VAL A 153 5.48 11.11 11.14
C VAL A 153 5.80 10.75 9.70
N GLY A 154 4.83 10.21 8.97
CA GLY A 154 5.06 9.82 7.58
C GLY A 154 5.51 10.99 6.70
N PHE A 155 4.89 12.16 6.83
CA PHE A 155 5.30 13.37 6.09
C PHE A 155 6.67 13.88 6.53
N GLY A 156 6.94 13.92 7.83
CA GLY A 156 8.23 14.36 8.36
C GLY A 156 9.39 13.47 7.89
N LEU A 157 9.21 12.14 7.88
CA LEU A 157 10.20 11.20 7.37
C LEU A 157 10.47 11.35 5.87
N ALA A 158 9.43 11.62 5.09
CA ALA A 158 9.57 11.82 3.65
C ALA A 158 10.18 13.18 3.28
N GLY A 159 10.32 14.10 4.24
CA GLY A 159 10.74 15.48 3.97
C GLY A 159 9.67 16.28 3.20
N GLU A 160 8.42 15.81 3.20
CA GLU A 160 7.31 16.45 2.51
C GLU A 160 6.66 17.51 3.40
N GLU A 161 6.27 18.65 2.83
CA GLU A 161 5.46 19.63 3.54
C GLU A 161 4.08 19.07 3.86
N CYS A 162 3.69 19.08 5.14
CA CYS A 162 2.39 18.57 5.57
C CYS A 162 1.32 19.67 5.58
N LYS A 163 0.76 20.01 4.44
CA LYS A 163 -0.35 20.98 4.33
C LYS A 163 -1.62 20.55 5.08
N SER A 164 -1.77 19.25 5.36
CA SER A 164 -2.89 18.66 6.09
C SER A 164 -2.60 18.46 7.59
N CYS A 165 -1.43 18.87 8.07
CA CYS A 165 -1.08 18.78 9.49
C CYS A 165 -1.65 19.99 10.26
N ILE A 166 -2.97 20.02 10.41
CA ILE A 166 -3.70 21.15 11.02
C ILE A 166 -4.00 20.98 12.50
N ASN A 167 -3.88 19.78 13.06
CA ASN A 167 -4.06 19.55 14.48
C ASN A 167 -2.73 19.28 15.19
N GLU A 168 -2.70 19.54 16.50
CA GLU A 168 -1.49 19.41 17.32
C GLU A 168 -0.87 18.02 17.24
N PHE A 169 -1.66 16.96 17.17
CA PHE A 169 -1.17 15.57 17.09
C PHE A 169 -0.42 15.32 15.78
N ASN A 170 -0.90 15.90 14.67
CA ASN A 170 -0.21 15.82 13.39
C ASN A 170 1.11 16.60 13.43
N ILE A 171 1.11 17.78 14.04
CA ILE A 171 2.28 18.65 14.12
C ILE A 171 3.39 17.97 14.93
N VAL A 172 3.05 17.43 16.11
CA VAL A 172 4.01 16.72 16.97
C VAL A 172 4.55 15.47 16.26
N GLY A 173 3.69 14.72 15.57
CA GLY A 173 4.12 13.57 14.76
C GLY A 173 5.01 13.99 13.59
N TYR A 174 4.73 15.11 12.93
CA TYR A 174 5.54 15.66 11.85
C TYR A 174 6.96 16.04 12.34
N GLU A 175 7.07 16.71 13.47
CA GLU A 175 8.36 17.06 14.05
C GLU A 175 9.14 15.81 14.48
N ALA A 176 8.46 14.79 15.02
CA ALA A 176 9.08 13.50 15.32
C ALA A 176 9.63 12.84 14.05
N GLY A 177 8.87 12.81 12.97
CA GLY A 177 9.30 12.28 11.68
C GLY A 177 10.47 13.05 11.09
N LYS A 178 10.41 14.38 11.10
CA LYS A 178 11.48 15.27 10.63
C LYS A 178 12.79 15.08 11.41
N LYS A 179 12.71 14.93 12.73
CA LYS A 179 13.85 14.65 13.60
C LYS A 179 14.62 13.39 13.17
N TYR A 180 13.91 12.38 12.65
CA TYR A 180 14.49 11.10 12.26
C TYR A 180 14.56 10.90 10.74
N SER A 181 14.35 11.94 9.94
CA SER A 181 14.33 11.86 8.46
C SER A 181 15.62 11.31 7.85
N TYR A 182 16.74 11.46 8.53
CA TYR A 182 18.03 10.86 8.14
C TYR A 182 17.93 9.34 7.91
N TYR A 183 17.14 8.64 8.75
CA TYR A 183 16.96 7.21 8.61
C TYR A 183 16.26 6.80 7.31
N SER A 184 15.45 7.69 6.72
CA SER A 184 14.78 7.39 5.44
C SER A 184 15.78 7.11 4.32
N LYS A 185 16.90 7.85 4.29
CA LYS A 185 18.01 7.64 3.35
C LYS A 185 18.74 6.33 3.65
N LEU A 186 19.05 6.05 4.91
CA LEU A 186 19.69 4.81 5.33
C LEU A 186 18.85 3.56 5.00
N ILE A 187 17.52 3.65 5.16
CA ILE A 187 16.62 2.56 4.84
C ILE A 187 16.60 2.27 3.34
N ARG A 188 16.64 3.30 2.51
CA ARG A 188 16.70 3.21 1.05
C ARG A 188 18.09 2.89 0.50
N LYS A 189 19.11 2.75 1.38
CA LYS A 189 20.51 2.61 1.00
C LYS A 189 21.01 3.72 0.04
N GLU A 190 20.40 4.89 0.11
CA GLU A 190 20.87 6.06 -0.62
C GLU A 190 22.22 6.52 -0.05
N ALA A 191 23.10 7.01 -0.91
CA ALA A 191 24.36 7.59 -0.45
C ALA A 191 24.08 8.81 0.45
N VAL A 192 24.70 8.84 1.62
CA VAL A 192 24.58 9.90 2.62
C VAL A 192 25.65 10.98 2.39
#